data_3573e41c55260db7b79b00a6cd09f52f
#
_entry.id   3573e41c55260db7b79b00a6cd09f52f
#
_cell.length_a   1.000
_cell.length_b   1.000
_cell.length_c   1.000
_cell.angle_alpha   90.00
_cell.angle_beta   90.00
_cell.angle_gamma   90.00
#
_symmetry.space_group_name_H-M   'P 1'
#
loop_
_entity.id
_entity.type
_entity.pdbx_description
1 polymer ?
#
loop_
_entity_poly.entity_id
_entity_poly.type
_entity_poly.pdbx_seq_one_letter_code
_entity_poly.pdbx_strand_id
1 'polypeptide(L)'
;SGICDTLTDQNYAMVEAALTAGTMPTDSHSIVIHDKIAAHFEDMGVGSTVEFSSVDGKQSIPVTISGMFSASKMPVIFGHGRSHTDGSVFFAPKDLFCELHPEITTFDYSWSIVSDPKKDETVKAELKNIVAEHSNLALDEIDTAIAAEKSQNSVAFGSMQVLSWLVFLFGVINLINTTLSNQMSRKQENSVLRSIGLTQK
;
A
#
# COMPACT_ATOMS: atom_id res chain seq x y z
N SER A 1 -8.21 -10.84 2.77
CA SER A 1 -9.08 -9.85 2.10
C SER A 1 -8.24 -9.08 1.09
N GLY A 2 -8.70 -8.98 -0.12
CA GLY A 2 -8.06 -8.21 -1.19
C GLY A 2 -8.95 -7.06 -1.64
N ILE A 3 -8.37 -6.05 -2.27
CA ILE A 3 -9.12 -4.97 -2.90
C ILE A 3 -9.62 -5.47 -4.24
N CYS A 4 -10.91 -5.36 -4.46
CA CYS A 4 -11.56 -5.65 -5.72
C CYS A 4 -11.94 -4.37 -6.44
N ASP A 5 -11.56 -4.28 -7.70
CA ASP A 5 -11.99 -3.21 -8.58
C ASP A 5 -13.00 -3.71 -9.59
N THR A 6 -13.97 -2.85 -9.90
CA THR A 6 -14.97 -3.14 -10.91
C THR A 6 -14.43 -2.88 -12.31
N LEU A 7 -14.66 -3.81 -13.23
CA LEU A 7 -14.42 -3.57 -14.66
C LEU A 7 -15.40 -2.53 -15.19
N THR A 8 -14.86 -1.52 -15.84
CA THR A 8 -15.59 -0.43 -16.50
C THR A 8 -15.08 -0.27 -17.93
N ASP A 9 -15.85 0.38 -18.80
CA ASP A 9 -15.41 0.67 -20.17
C ASP A 9 -14.07 1.44 -20.22
N GLN A 10 -13.77 2.21 -19.16
CA GLN A 10 -12.55 3.02 -19.08
C GLN A 10 -11.32 2.21 -18.70
N ASN A 11 -11.44 1.23 -17.79
CA ASN A 11 -10.29 0.43 -17.36
C ASN A 11 -10.15 -0.89 -18.11
N TYR A 12 -11.18 -1.30 -18.88
CA TYR A 12 -11.18 -2.56 -19.62
C TYR A 12 -9.97 -2.72 -20.53
N ALA A 13 -9.74 -1.76 -21.42
CA ALA A 13 -8.61 -1.80 -22.35
C ALA A 13 -7.24 -1.80 -21.64
N MET A 14 -7.17 -1.14 -20.49
CA MET A 14 -5.94 -1.08 -19.68
C MET A 14 -5.67 -2.44 -19.02
N VAL A 15 -6.70 -3.08 -18.45
CA VAL A 15 -6.57 -4.40 -17.83
C VAL A 15 -6.28 -5.45 -18.90
N GLU A 16 -6.94 -5.38 -20.07
CA GLU A 16 -6.68 -6.26 -21.20
C GLU A 16 -5.22 -6.17 -21.69
N ALA A 17 -4.69 -4.97 -21.81
CA ALA A 17 -3.29 -4.75 -22.19
C ALA A 17 -2.29 -5.26 -21.12
N ALA A 18 -2.72 -5.35 -19.87
CA ALA A 18 -1.90 -5.84 -18.77
C ALA A 18 -1.97 -7.35 -18.57
N LEU A 19 -2.81 -8.07 -19.33
CA LEU A 19 -2.94 -9.52 -19.22
C LEU A 19 -1.59 -10.22 -19.45
N THR A 20 -1.35 -11.23 -18.63
CA THR A 20 -0.20 -12.14 -18.72
C THR A 20 -0.62 -13.54 -19.16
N ALA A 21 -1.87 -13.93 -18.87
CA ALA A 21 -2.44 -15.21 -19.27
C ALA A 21 -3.98 -15.12 -19.31
N GLY A 22 -4.62 -15.98 -20.10
CA GLY A 22 -6.08 -16.07 -20.20
C GLY A 22 -6.70 -14.94 -21.01
N THR A 23 -7.95 -14.62 -20.69
CA THR A 23 -8.78 -13.63 -21.39
C THR A 23 -9.53 -12.74 -20.40
N MET A 24 -10.03 -11.62 -20.89
CA MET A 24 -10.95 -10.79 -20.11
C MET A 24 -12.24 -11.54 -19.76
N PRO A 25 -12.91 -11.20 -18.65
CA PRO A 25 -14.20 -11.77 -18.28
C PRO A 25 -15.24 -11.63 -19.39
N THR A 26 -15.94 -12.71 -19.68
CA THR A 26 -17.02 -12.74 -20.69
C THR A 26 -18.41 -12.86 -20.08
N ASP A 27 -18.49 -13.16 -18.79
CA ASP A 27 -19.73 -13.29 -18.03
C ASP A 27 -19.57 -12.67 -16.63
N SER A 28 -20.67 -12.60 -15.87
CA SER A 28 -20.71 -12.01 -14.54
C SER A 28 -19.99 -12.81 -13.46
N HIS A 29 -19.73 -14.11 -13.70
CA HIS A 29 -19.08 -15.00 -12.75
C HIS A 29 -17.63 -15.32 -13.13
N SER A 30 -17.01 -14.49 -13.95
CA SER A 30 -15.60 -14.59 -14.29
C SER A 30 -14.82 -13.35 -13.85
N ILE A 31 -13.58 -13.55 -13.42
CA ILE A 31 -12.73 -12.50 -12.88
C ILE A 31 -11.31 -12.57 -13.46
N VAL A 32 -10.59 -11.45 -13.39
CA VAL A 32 -9.15 -11.38 -13.68
C VAL A 32 -8.42 -11.12 -12.38
N ILE A 33 -7.39 -11.91 -12.08
CA ILE A 33 -6.62 -11.77 -10.85
C ILE A 33 -5.19 -11.32 -11.12
N HIS A 34 -4.57 -10.73 -10.08
CA HIS A 34 -3.17 -10.34 -10.13
C HIS A 34 -2.26 -11.59 -10.14
N ASP A 35 -1.28 -11.63 -11.05
CA ASP A 35 -0.34 -12.75 -11.22
C ASP A 35 0.44 -13.10 -9.94
N LYS A 36 0.84 -12.11 -9.14
CA LYS A 36 1.51 -12.34 -7.86
C LYS A 36 0.62 -13.04 -6.82
N ILE A 37 -0.70 -12.79 -6.87
CA ILE A 37 -1.64 -13.49 -5.97
C ILE A 37 -1.78 -14.94 -6.40
N ALA A 38 -1.97 -15.18 -7.69
CA ALA A 38 -2.02 -16.54 -8.23
C ALA A 38 -0.77 -17.35 -7.86
N ALA A 39 0.42 -16.72 -7.91
CA ALA A 39 1.67 -17.40 -7.57
C ALA A 39 1.81 -17.80 -6.09
N HIS A 40 0.99 -17.25 -5.18
CA HIS A 40 1.00 -17.61 -3.75
C HIS A 40 0.14 -18.85 -3.44
N PHE A 41 -0.67 -19.31 -4.38
CA PHE A 41 -1.58 -20.44 -4.20
C PHE A 41 -1.35 -21.46 -5.31
N GLU A 42 -1.03 -22.70 -4.94
CA GLU A 42 -0.64 -23.75 -5.89
C GLU A 42 -1.75 -24.08 -6.92
N ASP A 43 -3.02 -23.93 -6.53
CA ASP A 43 -4.18 -24.30 -7.35
C ASP A 43 -4.91 -23.09 -7.97
N MET A 44 -4.33 -21.89 -7.92
CA MET A 44 -4.96 -20.68 -8.39
C MET A 44 -4.40 -20.24 -9.75
N GLY A 45 -5.09 -20.59 -10.82
CA GLY A 45 -4.69 -20.28 -12.19
C GLY A 45 -5.88 -20.02 -13.10
N VAL A 46 -5.62 -19.72 -14.36
CA VAL A 46 -6.68 -19.54 -15.38
C VAL A 46 -7.50 -20.83 -15.49
N GLY A 47 -8.82 -20.72 -15.38
CA GLY A 47 -9.78 -21.81 -15.37
C GLY A 47 -10.09 -22.37 -13.98
N SER A 48 -9.38 -21.96 -12.94
CA SER A 48 -9.73 -22.34 -11.56
C SER A 48 -10.99 -21.63 -11.08
N THR A 49 -11.77 -22.30 -10.23
CA THR A 49 -12.93 -21.74 -9.58
C THR A 49 -12.57 -21.37 -8.14
N VAL A 50 -12.92 -20.16 -7.74
CA VAL A 50 -12.71 -19.65 -6.38
C VAL A 50 -14.02 -19.15 -5.81
N GLU A 51 -14.16 -19.18 -4.48
CA GLU A 51 -15.32 -18.65 -3.78
C GLU A 51 -15.14 -17.16 -3.52
N PHE A 52 -16.04 -16.37 -4.05
CA PHE A 52 -16.09 -14.92 -3.84
C PHE A 52 -17.16 -14.60 -2.79
N SER A 53 -16.73 -14.15 -1.63
CA SER A 53 -17.63 -13.96 -0.50
C SER A 53 -17.83 -12.49 -0.18
N SER A 54 -19.05 -12.13 0.25
CA SER A 54 -19.34 -10.83 0.81
C SER A 54 -18.52 -10.57 2.07
N VAL A 55 -18.31 -9.29 2.41
CA VAL A 55 -17.48 -8.88 3.56
C VAL A 55 -18.02 -9.44 4.89
N ASP A 56 -19.33 -9.59 5.02
CA ASP A 56 -19.99 -10.15 6.19
C ASP A 56 -20.05 -11.70 6.17
N GLY A 57 -19.56 -12.33 5.11
CA GLY A 57 -19.50 -13.79 4.94
C GLY A 57 -20.86 -14.48 4.76
N LYS A 58 -21.95 -13.72 4.55
CA LYS A 58 -23.30 -14.30 4.41
C LYS A 58 -23.61 -14.83 3.02
N GLN A 59 -22.96 -14.27 2.01
CA GLN A 59 -23.12 -14.67 0.62
C GLN A 59 -21.78 -15.11 0.06
N SER A 60 -21.80 -16.15 -0.75
CA SER A 60 -20.63 -16.64 -1.46
C SER A 60 -21.07 -17.11 -2.85
N ILE A 61 -20.33 -16.70 -3.87
CA ILE A 61 -20.59 -17.01 -5.27
C ILE A 61 -19.33 -17.65 -5.84
N PRO A 62 -19.43 -18.83 -6.46
CA PRO A 62 -18.31 -19.41 -7.19
C PRO A 62 -18.02 -18.60 -8.44
N VAL A 63 -16.78 -18.19 -8.63
CA VAL A 63 -16.34 -17.45 -9.81
C VAL A 63 -15.15 -18.14 -10.46
N THR A 64 -15.04 -18.03 -11.78
CA THR A 64 -13.96 -18.61 -12.55
C THR A 64 -12.89 -17.56 -12.84
N ILE A 65 -11.62 -17.89 -12.65
CA ILE A 65 -10.51 -17.06 -13.05
C ILE A 65 -10.36 -17.16 -14.57
N SER A 66 -10.79 -16.12 -15.31
CA SER A 66 -10.69 -16.07 -16.77
C SER A 66 -9.33 -15.61 -17.26
N GLY A 67 -8.62 -14.83 -16.45
CA GLY A 67 -7.30 -14.31 -16.82
C GLY A 67 -6.48 -13.86 -15.63
N MET A 68 -5.22 -13.61 -15.90
CA MET A 68 -4.26 -13.05 -14.94
C MET A 68 -3.63 -11.79 -15.53
N PHE A 69 -3.44 -10.78 -14.70
CA PHE A 69 -2.81 -9.52 -15.10
C PHE A 69 -1.58 -9.20 -14.24
N SER A 70 -0.68 -8.39 -14.78
CA SER A 70 0.46 -7.89 -14.03
C SER A 70 0.33 -6.41 -13.76
N ALA A 71 0.35 -6.02 -12.48
CA ALA A 71 0.29 -4.62 -12.09
C ALA A 71 1.47 -3.79 -12.66
N SER A 72 2.61 -4.41 -12.94
CA SER A 72 3.75 -3.74 -13.55
C SER A 72 3.52 -3.27 -14.99
N LYS A 73 2.51 -3.82 -15.66
CA LYS A 73 2.10 -3.42 -17.02
C LYS A 73 0.99 -2.38 -17.02
N MET A 74 0.38 -2.12 -15.86
CA MET A 74 -0.67 -1.13 -15.74
C MET A 74 -0.06 0.26 -15.54
N PRO A 75 -0.62 1.31 -16.16
CA PRO A 75 -0.24 2.67 -15.84
C PRO A 75 -0.59 2.97 -14.38
N VAL A 76 0.25 3.77 -13.74
CA VAL A 76 -0.04 4.25 -12.37
C VAL A 76 -1.26 5.17 -12.44
N ILE A 77 -2.39 4.69 -11.94
CA ILE A 77 -3.61 5.47 -11.83
C ILE A 77 -3.82 5.79 -10.36
N PHE A 78 -3.78 7.07 -10.03
CA PHE A 78 -4.07 7.54 -8.67
C PHE A 78 -5.58 7.74 -8.53
N GLY A 79 -6.20 6.96 -7.66
CA GLY A 79 -7.57 7.15 -7.22
C GLY A 79 -7.64 7.02 -5.70
N HIS A 80 -8.30 7.95 -5.02
CA HIS A 80 -8.46 8.00 -3.55
C HIS A 80 -7.15 7.82 -2.75
N GLY A 81 -6.04 8.40 -3.22
CA GLY A 81 -4.74 8.35 -2.54
C GLY A 81 -4.08 6.97 -2.52
N ARG A 82 -4.57 6.01 -3.30
CA ARG A 82 -3.97 4.69 -3.45
C ARG A 82 -3.47 4.49 -4.88
N SER A 83 -2.24 4.00 -5.01
CA SER A 83 -1.75 3.50 -6.28
C SER A 83 -2.48 2.18 -6.57
N HIS A 84 -3.22 2.11 -7.66
CA HIS A 84 -3.85 0.86 -8.09
C HIS A 84 -2.83 -0.25 -8.41
N THR A 85 -1.55 0.10 -8.52
CA THR A 85 -0.51 -0.87 -8.84
C THR A 85 -0.22 -1.86 -7.70
N ASP A 86 -0.49 -1.48 -6.44
CA ASP A 86 -0.15 -2.32 -5.28
C ASP A 86 -1.36 -2.83 -4.49
N GLY A 87 -2.58 -2.44 -4.88
CA GLY A 87 -3.78 -2.72 -4.07
C GLY A 87 -4.84 -3.58 -4.74
N SER A 88 -4.99 -3.51 -6.06
CA SER A 88 -6.01 -4.31 -6.74
C SER A 88 -5.55 -5.75 -6.86
N VAL A 89 -6.29 -6.64 -6.22
CA VAL A 89 -6.02 -8.07 -6.21
C VAL A 89 -6.72 -8.75 -7.39
N PHE A 90 -7.86 -8.22 -7.79
CA PHE A 90 -8.67 -8.74 -8.89
C PHE A 90 -9.60 -7.66 -9.46
N PHE A 91 -9.99 -7.87 -10.72
CA PHE A 91 -11.03 -7.10 -11.41
C PHE A 91 -12.20 -8.01 -11.71
N ALA A 92 -13.40 -7.53 -11.43
CA ALA A 92 -14.63 -8.27 -11.63
C ALA A 92 -15.68 -7.43 -12.35
N PRO A 93 -16.61 -8.05 -13.11
CA PRO A 93 -17.75 -7.36 -13.66
C PRO A 93 -18.63 -6.74 -12.56
N LYS A 94 -19.23 -5.59 -12.86
CA LYS A 94 -20.12 -4.89 -11.92
C LYS A 94 -21.28 -5.76 -11.43
N ASP A 95 -21.81 -6.60 -12.30
CA ASP A 95 -22.96 -7.45 -11.99
C ASP A 95 -22.66 -8.44 -10.84
N LEU A 96 -21.42 -8.94 -10.74
CA LEU A 96 -21.01 -9.78 -9.61
C LEU A 96 -21.12 -9.05 -8.27
N PHE A 97 -20.74 -7.78 -8.22
CA PHE A 97 -20.88 -6.97 -7.01
C PHE A 97 -22.32 -6.71 -6.64
N CYS A 98 -23.17 -6.43 -7.65
CA CYS A 98 -24.60 -6.24 -7.43
C CYS A 98 -25.29 -7.51 -6.92
N GLU A 99 -24.82 -8.68 -7.35
CA GLU A 99 -25.32 -9.97 -6.87
C GLU A 99 -24.89 -10.27 -5.45
N LEU A 100 -23.63 -9.99 -5.11
CA LEU A 100 -23.09 -10.16 -3.75
C LEU A 100 -23.65 -9.15 -2.74
N HIS A 101 -23.99 -7.97 -3.20
CA HIS A 101 -24.40 -6.84 -2.39
C HIS A 101 -25.67 -6.18 -2.97
N PRO A 102 -26.81 -6.88 -2.93
CA PRO A 102 -28.06 -6.34 -3.49
C PRO A 102 -28.57 -5.09 -2.75
N GLU A 103 -28.07 -4.83 -1.55
CA GLU A 103 -28.34 -3.61 -0.79
C GLU A 103 -27.65 -2.36 -1.36
N ILE A 104 -26.58 -2.54 -2.15
CA ILE A 104 -25.85 -1.42 -2.76
C ILE A 104 -26.57 -0.97 -4.02
N THR A 105 -27.26 0.16 -3.94
CA THR A 105 -27.99 0.76 -5.06
C THR A 105 -27.27 1.91 -5.73
N THR A 106 -26.23 2.43 -5.09
CA THR A 106 -25.44 3.56 -5.57
C THR A 106 -23.95 3.19 -5.64
N PHE A 107 -23.30 3.64 -6.71
CA PHE A 107 -21.86 3.45 -6.92
C PHE A 107 -21.21 4.80 -7.05
N ASP A 108 -20.07 4.94 -6.37
CA ASP A 108 -19.19 6.08 -6.58
C ASP A 108 -18.32 5.83 -7.82
N TYR A 109 -18.23 6.84 -8.67
CA TYR A 109 -17.39 6.82 -9.85
C TYR A 109 -16.23 7.81 -9.65
N SER A 110 -15.02 7.37 -9.98
CA SER A 110 -13.85 8.25 -10.02
C SER A 110 -13.31 8.37 -11.44
N TRP A 111 -12.91 9.58 -11.80
CA TRP A 111 -12.22 9.86 -13.06
C TRP A 111 -10.85 10.44 -12.78
N SER A 112 -9.84 9.89 -13.45
CA SER A 112 -8.51 10.47 -13.46
C SER A 112 -8.36 11.39 -14.67
N ILE A 113 -8.11 12.66 -14.41
CA ILE A 113 -7.94 13.66 -15.46
C ILE A 113 -6.45 14.01 -15.53
N VAL A 114 -5.85 13.77 -16.69
CA VAL A 114 -4.46 14.14 -16.97
C VAL A 114 -4.47 15.33 -17.92
N SER A 115 -3.96 16.46 -17.48
CA SER A 115 -3.87 17.68 -18.28
C SER A 115 -2.47 17.90 -18.84
N ASP A 116 -2.36 18.71 -19.90
CA ASP A 116 -1.07 19.24 -20.35
C ASP A 116 -0.51 20.14 -19.22
N PRO A 117 0.75 19.96 -18.79
CA PRO A 117 1.38 20.77 -17.74
C PRO A 117 1.26 22.29 -17.94
N LYS A 118 1.16 22.75 -19.20
CA LYS A 118 0.97 24.16 -19.53
C LYS A 118 -0.44 24.68 -19.27
N LYS A 119 -1.42 23.79 -19.17
CA LYS A 119 -2.85 24.12 -18.97
C LYS A 119 -3.36 23.68 -17.60
N ASP A 120 -2.51 23.06 -16.80
CA ASP A 120 -2.89 22.41 -15.55
C ASP A 120 -3.64 23.36 -14.60
N GLU A 121 -3.12 24.54 -14.39
CA GLU A 121 -3.76 25.56 -13.52
C GLU A 121 -5.14 26.02 -14.05
N THR A 122 -5.30 26.12 -15.36
CA THR A 122 -6.59 26.50 -15.97
C THR A 122 -7.60 25.36 -15.79
N VAL A 123 -7.19 24.12 -16.06
CA VAL A 123 -8.04 22.94 -15.89
C VAL A 123 -8.43 22.75 -14.43
N LYS A 124 -7.48 22.91 -13.49
CA LYS A 124 -7.78 22.86 -12.04
C LYS A 124 -8.81 23.90 -11.63
N ALA A 125 -8.69 25.14 -12.11
CA ALA A 125 -9.64 26.19 -11.79
C ALA A 125 -11.04 25.88 -12.33
N GLU A 126 -11.14 25.38 -13.55
CA GLU A 126 -12.44 24.99 -14.15
C GLU A 126 -13.06 23.80 -13.40
N LEU A 127 -12.28 22.79 -13.04
CA LEU A 127 -12.75 21.65 -12.24
C LEU A 127 -13.23 22.08 -10.86
N LYS A 128 -12.53 22.98 -10.19
CA LYS A 128 -12.97 23.55 -8.89
C LYS A 128 -14.31 24.26 -9.00
N ASN A 129 -14.55 24.98 -10.09
CA ASN A 129 -15.82 25.64 -10.32
C ASN A 129 -16.94 24.61 -10.53
N ILE A 130 -16.72 23.58 -11.34
CA ILE A 130 -17.69 22.51 -11.57
C ILE A 130 -18.04 21.79 -10.25
N VAL A 131 -17.03 21.44 -9.45
CA VAL A 131 -17.26 20.78 -8.16
C VAL A 131 -17.98 21.68 -7.17
N ALA A 132 -17.72 23.00 -7.19
CA ALA A 132 -18.42 23.96 -6.34
C ALA A 132 -19.92 24.08 -6.66
N GLU A 133 -20.30 23.84 -7.91
CA GLU A 133 -21.70 23.86 -8.36
C GLU A 133 -22.44 22.53 -8.07
N HIS A 134 -21.71 21.43 -7.81
CA HIS A 134 -22.27 20.09 -7.68
C HIS A 134 -21.85 19.44 -6.37
N SER A 135 -22.74 19.37 -5.39
CA SER A 135 -22.46 18.84 -4.04
C SER A 135 -22.16 17.33 -4.00
N ASN A 136 -22.42 16.60 -5.09
CA ASN A 136 -22.15 15.17 -5.23
C ASN A 136 -20.78 14.87 -5.88
N LEU A 137 -20.00 15.90 -6.19
CA LEU A 137 -18.65 15.76 -6.73
C LEU A 137 -17.62 16.12 -5.70
N ALA A 138 -16.50 15.39 -5.71
CA ALA A 138 -15.29 15.71 -4.96
C ALA A 138 -14.09 15.80 -5.91
N LEU A 139 -13.17 16.71 -5.66
CA LEU A 139 -11.94 16.87 -6.44
C LEU A 139 -10.75 16.57 -5.53
N ASP A 140 -9.99 15.56 -5.89
CA ASP A 140 -8.73 15.22 -5.26
C ASP A 140 -7.58 15.68 -6.17
N GLU A 141 -6.77 16.61 -5.66
CA GLU A 141 -5.59 17.09 -6.37
C GLU A 141 -4.38 16.22 -6.01
N ILE A 142 -3.64 15.78 -7.01
CA ILE A 142 -2.44 14.95 -6.80
C ILE A 142 -1.40 15.64 -5.92
N ASP A 143 -1.26 16.96 -6.04
CA ASP A 143 -0.32 17.74 -5.24
C ASP A 143 -0.67 17.71 -3.74
N THR A 144 -1.95 17.74 -3.41
CA THR A 144 -2.43 17.62 -2.01
C THR A 144 -2.25 16.21 -1.49
N ALA A 145 -2.49 15.20 -2.31
CA ALA A 145 -2.27 13.81 -1.96
C ALA A 145 -0.76 13.54 -1.70
N ILE A 146 0.11 14.02 -2.58
CA ILE A 146 1.57 13.91 -2.41
C ILE A 146 2.04 14.66 -1.15
N ALA A 147 1.50 15.85 -0.88
CA ALA A 147 1.84 16.62 0.32
C ALA A 147 1.41 15.89 1.60
N ALA A 148 0.22 15.30 1.61
CA ALA A 148 -0.29 14.51 2.73
C ALA A 148 0.57 13.26 2.98
N GLU A 149 0.95 12.54 1.93
CA GLU A 149 1.81 11.37 2.02
C GLU A 149 3.22 11.73 2.52
N LYS A 150 3.81 12.81 2.01
CA LYS A 150 5.10 13.33 2.52
C LYS A 150 5.02 13.72 3.99
N SER A 151 3.91 14.33 4.41
CA SER A 151 3.69 14.69 5.82
C SER A 151 3.62 13.44 6.70
N GLN A 152 2.85 12.43 6.31
CA GLN A 152 2.75 11.16 7.03
C GLN A 152 4.11 10.44 7.12
N ASN A 153 4.83 10.36 6.01
CA ASN A 153 6.15 9.76 5.97
C ASN A 153 7.16 10.52 6.84
N SER A 154 7.12 11.86 6.85
CA SER A 154 8.01 12.67 7.69
C SER A 154 7.79 12.44 9.17
N VAL A 155 6.55 12.26 9.62
CA VAL A 155 6.22 11.92 11.01
C VAL A 155 6.72 10.52 11.37
N ALA A 156 6.53 9.54 10.48
CA ALA A 156 7.01 8.18 10.69
C ALA A 156 8.55 8.12 10.79
N PHE A 157 9.26 8.75 9.84
CA PHE A 157 10.72 8.82 9.86
C PHE A 157 11.24 9.63 11.05
N GLY A 158 10.58 10.74 11.41
CA GLY A 158 10.91 11.53 12.57
C GLY A 158 10.82 10.73 13.87
N SER A 159 9.80 9.91 14.04
CA SER A 159 9.67 9.05 15.22
C SER A 159 10.75 7.97 15.28
N MET A 160 11.12 7.36 14.15
CA MET A 160 12.22 6.40 14.06
C MET A 160 13.56 7.05 14.41
N GLN A 161 13.77 8.30 13.98
CA GLN A 161 14.99 9.03 14.29
C GLN A 161 15.13 9.32 15.78
N VAL A 162 14.05 9.74 16.44
CA VAL A 162 14.05 9.93 17.91
C VAL A 162 14.35 8.62 18.64
N LEU A 163 13.74 7.52 18.23
CA LEU A 163 14.00 6.20 18.81
C LEU A 163 15.46 5.79 18.64
N SER A 164 16.04 6.03 17.46
CA SER A 164 17.45 5.74 17.19
C SER A 164 18.40 6.54 18.09
N TRP A 165 18.10 7.81 18.33
CA TRP A 165 18.85 8.65 19.26
C TRP A 165 18.76 8.16 20.70
N LEU A 166 17.60 7.69 21.15
CA LEU A 166 17.43 7.10 22.49
C LEU A 166 18.27 5.83 22.64
N VAL A 167 18.21 4.92 21.67
CA VAL A 167 19.04 3.69 21.67
C VAL A 167 20.52 4.02 21.69
N PHE A 168 20.97 5.00 20.89
CA PHE A 168 22.36 5.47 20.88
C PHE A 168 22.77 6.01 22.26
N LEU A 169 21.94 6.82 22.89
CA LEU A 169 22.21 7.41 24.21
C LEU A 169 22.34 6.33 25.29
N PHE A 170 21.46 5.33 25.28
CA PHE A 170 21.57 4.17 26.16
C PHE A 170 22.86 3.37 25.92
N GLY A 171 23.29 3.22 24.66
CA GLY A 171 24.57 2.59 24.32
C GLY A 171 25.76 3.35 24.89
N VAL A 172 25.76 4.67 24.78
CA VAL A 172 26.81 5.54 25.34
C VAL A 172 26.86 5.44 26.86
N ILE A 173 25.70 5.49 27.53
CA ILE A 173 25.65 5.36 29.01
C ILE A 173 26.19 4.00 29.44
N ASN A 174 25.85 2.94 28.74
CA ASN A 174 26.33 1.59 29.05
C ASN A 174 27.85 1.45 28.86
N LEU A 175 28.38 2.07 27.78
CA LEU A 175 29.82 2.13 27.54
C LEU A 175 30.56 2.86 28.65
N ILE A 176 30.02 4.01 29.09
CA ILE A 176 30.62 4.79 30.22
C ILE A 176 30.62 3.95 31.50
N ASN A 177 29.48 3.31 31.83
CA ASN A 177 29.39 2.47 33.04
C ASN A 177 30.38 1.30 33.00
N THR A 178 30.50 0.63 31.86
CA THR A 178 31.47 -0.47 31.67
C THR A 178 32.89 0.01 31.82
N THR A 179 33.22 1.16 31.23
CA THR A 179 34.59 1.74 31.30
C THR A 179 34.93 2.15 32.74
N LEU A 180 33.98 2.79 33.43
CA LEU A 180 34.20 3.18 34.86
C LEU A 180 34.37 1.95 35.74
N SER A 181 33.52 0.93 35.58
CA SER A 181 33.66 -0.33 36.33
C SER A 181 35.02 -0.99 36.11
N ASN A 182 35.50 -1.07 34.88
CA ASN A 182 36.81 -1.60 34.55
C ASN A 182 37.94 -0.79 35.16
N GLN A 183 37.83 0.55 35.17
CA GLN A 183 38.87 1.40 35.81
C GLN A 183 38.87 1.25 37.33
N MET A 184 37.67 1.12 37.96
CA MET A 184 37.60 0.89 39.41
C MET A 184 38.21 -0.46 39.80
N SER A 185 37.90 -1.52 39.04
CA SER A 185 38.51 -2.85 39.26
C SER A 185 40.02 -2.83 39.14
N ARG A 186 40.56 -2.18 38.10
CA ARG A 186 42.04 -2.02 37.93
C ARG A 186 42.66 -1.20 39.04
N LYS A 187 41.99 -0.18 39.59
CA LYS A 187 42.48 0.57 40.75
C LYS A 187 42.58 -0.31 42.00
N GLN A 188 41.58 -1.16 42.23
CA GLN A 188 41.59 -2.13 43.34
C GLN A 188 42.71 -3.14 43.18
N GLU A 189 42.90 -3.74 42.01
CA GLU A 189 44.01 -4.66 41.72
C GLU A 189 45.39 -3.99 41.93
N ASN A 190 45.56 -2.78 41.42
CA ASN A 190 46.78 -2.01 41.60
C ASN A 190 47.03 -1.67 43.08
N SER A 191 45.98 -1.41 43.87
CA SER A 191 46.14 -1.15 45.31
C SER A 191 46.56 -2.40 46.06
N VAL A 192 46.03 -3.57 45.72
CA VAL A 192 46.43 -4.85 46.27
C VAL A 192 47.86 -5.18 45.88
N LEU A 193 48.27 -4.99 44.62
CA LEU A 193 49.61 -5.22 44.14
C LEU A 193 50.65 -4.30 44.84
N ARG A 194 50.31 -3.05 45.13
CA ARG A 194 51.15 -2.12 45.92
C ARG A 194 51.27 -2.55 47.36
N SER A 195 50.22 -3.10 47.98
CA SER A 195 50.30 -3.56 49.38
C SER A 195 51.20 -4.77 49.59
N ILE A 196 51.48 -5.58 48.57
CA ILE A 196 52.37 -6.72 48.54
C ILE A 196 53.80 -6.36 48.03
N GLY A 197 54.12 -5.06 47.89
CA GLY A 197 55.47 -4.58 47.62
C GLY A 197 55.88 -4.53 46.14
N LEU A 198 54.98 -4.68 45.21
CA LEU A 198 55.28 -4.47 43.80
C LEU A 198 55.34 -2.97 43.48
N THR A 199 56.50 -2.44 43.27
CA THR A 199 56.72 -1.05 42.81
C THR A 199 56.64 -0.98 41.31
N GLN A 200 55.92 0.04 40.80
CA GLN A 200 55.98 0.38 39.40
C GLN A 200 57.42 0.80 39.00
N LYS A 201 57.93 0.13 37.95
CA LYS A 201 59.07 0.65 37.19
C LYS A 201 58.55 1.60 36.13
#